data_e6d7d677be31dae17de24ac9ce3d79db
#
_entry.id   e6d7d677be31dae17de24ac9ce3d79db
#
_cell.length_a   1.000
_cell.length_b   1.000
_cell.length_c   1.000
_cell.angle_alpha   90.00
_cell.angle_beta   90.00
_cell.angle_gamma   90.00
#
_symmetry.space_group_name_H-M   'P 1'
#
loop_
_entity.id
_entity.type
_entity.pdbx_description
1 polymer ?
#
loop_
_entity_poly.entity_id
_entity_poly.type
_entity_poly.pdbx_seq_one_letter_code
_entity_poly.pdbx_strand_id
1 'polypeptide(L)'
;FALNPWFLDIDNLIEENFIFISNPEELGPTKQNKSHFDFDDADNLTKKLGHLLLQCWSSQVEERKLAFNEWISKNSWIEDYALFVVIKGEFNMLPWWEWPREFKIKNKKFLKSWIKEKSDKILIEKLIQWHLDEQWRAIKKFANKYNVKLIGDLPFYVSRDSADVWSNKSLFSILKNGDLIFQSGVPPDYFSSKGQLWGTPTYFWSKHKSTNFD
;
A
#
# COMPACT_ATOMS: atom_id res chain seq x y z
N PHE A 1 2.55 6.46 -1.99
CA PHE A 1 1.85 7.14 -0.88
C PHE A 1 1.35 6.15 0.17
N ALA A 2 1.23 4.86 -0.15
CA ALA A 2 0.86 3.85 0.82
C ALA A 2 1.89 3.74 1.94
N LEU A 3 1.39 3.62 3.18
CA LEU A 3 2.20 3.42 4.36
C LEU A 3 2.39 1.93 4.63
N ASN A 4 3.49 1.56 5.28
CA ASN A 4 3.74 0.17 5.63
C ASN A 4 2.75 -0.30 6.71
N PRO A 5 1.92 -1.32 6.44
CA PRO A 5 0.90 -1.82 7.36
C PRO A 5 1.44 -2.32 8.71
N TRP A 6 2.71 -2.67 8.79
CA TRP A 6 3.35 -3.13 10.04
C TRP A 6 3.47 -2.04 11.12
N PHE A 7 3.30 -0.77 10.74
CA PHE A 7 3.32 0.36 11.67
C PHE A 7 1.94 0.75 12.20
N LEU A 8 0.91 -0.05 11.93
CA LEU A 8 -0.42 0.21 12.46
C LEU A 8 -0.41 0.08 13.99
N ASP A 9 -0.72 1.18 14.67
CA ASP A 9 -0.76 1.25 16.13
C ASP A 9 -2.05 0.61 16.64
N ILE A 10 -1.90 -0.53 17.32
CA ILE A 10 -3.00 -1.34 17.82
C ILE A 10 -3.65 -0.67 19.04
N ASP A 11 -2.84 -0.15 19.94
CA ASP A 11 -3.33 0.48 21.17
C ASP A 11 -4.22 1.67 20.82
N ASN A 12 -3.81 2.48 19.84
CA ASN A 12 -4.64 3.57 19.33
C ASN A 12 -5.97 3.07 18.73
N LEU A 13 -5.98 1.96 17.98
CA LEU A 13 -7.22 1.41 17.43
C LEU A 13 -8.19 0.95 18.51
N ILE A 14 -7.68 0.42 19.62
CA ILE A 14 -8.47 0.00 20.78
C ILE A 14 -9.01 1.21 21.55
N GLU A 15 -8.14 2.16 21.89
CA GLU A 15 -8.47 3.38 22.63
C GLU A 15 -9.56 4.20 21.91
N GLU A 16 -9.45 4.29 20.59
CA GLU A 16 -10.41 4.98 19.74
C GLU A 16 -11.67 4.14 19.43
N ASN A 17 -11.78 2.93 19.96
CA ASN A 17 -12.89 2.01 19.71
C ASN A 17 -13.12 1.67 18.22
N PHE A 18 -12.05 1.54 17.44
CA PHE A 18 -12.12 1.02 16.07
C PHE A 18 -12.13 -0.49 16.03
N ILE A 19 -11.48 -1.14 17.00
CA ILE A 19 -11.51 -2.59 17.19
C ILE A 19 -11.78 -2.92 18.66
N PHE A 20 -12.39 -4.08 18.88
CA PHE A 20 -12.59 -4.64 20.21
C PHE A 20 -11.86 -5.98 20.29
N ILE A 21 -11.05 -6.16 21.33
CA ILE A 21 -10.27 -7.37 21.59
C ILE A 21 -10.67 -7.85 22.96
N SER A 22 -11.29 -9.03 23.03
CA SER A 22 -11.71 -9.64 24.29
C SER A 22 -10.52 -10.23 25.06
N ASN A 23 -9.52 -10.74 24.35
CA ASN A 23 -8.31 -11.31 24.92
C ASN A 23 -7.08 -10.85 24.09
N PRO A 24 -6.11 -10.13 24.67
CA PRO A 24 -4.88 -9.72 23.98
C PRO A 24 -4.10 -10.88 23.35
N GLU A 25 -4.25 -12.10 23.83
CA GLU A 25 -3.63 -13.32 23.26
C GLU A 25 -4.18 -13.63 21.85
N GLU A 26 -5.35 -13.12 21.48
CA GLU A 26 -5.92 -13.29 20.14
C GLU A 26 -5.04 -12.65 19.07
N LEU A 27 -4.29 -11.62 19.41
CA LEU A 27 -3.34 -10.97 18.48
C LEU A 27 -2.04 -11.77 18.31
N GLY A 28 -1.81 -12.76 19.16
CA GLY A 28 -0.58 -13.53 19.21
C GLY A 28 0.43 -12.96 20.23
N PRO A 29 1.59 -13.59 20.39
CA PRO A 29 2.54 -13.23 21.44
C PRO A 29 3.14 -11.83 21.18
N THR A 30 2.61 -10.82 21.86
CA THR A 30 3.07 -9.42 21.82
C THR A 30 4.43 -9.21 22.49
N LYS A 31 4.95 -10.21 23.19
CA LYS A 31 6.21 -10.14 23.95
C LYS A 31 7.05 -11.39 23.76
N GLN A 32 7.55 -11.61 22.55
CA GLN A 32 8.72 -12.44 22.42
C GLN A 32 9.95 -11.52 22.40
N ASN A 33 10.88 -11.74 23.35
CA ASN A 33 12.25 -11.21 23.31
C ASN A 33 13.00 -11.84 22.13
N LYS A 34 12.50 -11.62 20.90
CA LYS A 34 13.20 -12.02 19.69
C LYS A 34 14.26 -10.94 19.43
N SER A 35 15.51 -11.36 19.30
CA SER A 35 16.62 -10.50 18.90
C SER A 35 16.50 -9.98 17.46
N HIS A 36 15.53 -10.50 16.71
CA HIS A 36 15.31 -10.20 15.31
C HIS A 36 13.82 -9.93 15.02
N PHE A 37 13.56 -9.02 14.09
CA PHE A 37 12.21 -8.76 13.58
C PHE A 37 11.73 -9.97 12.76
N ASP A 38 10.50 -10.43 13.05
CA ASP A 38 9.88 -11.54 12.34
C ASP A 38 8.84 -11.01 11.37
N PHE A 39 9.15 -11.10 10.08
CA PHE A 39 8.28 -10.59 9.01
C PHE A 39 6.96 -11.37 8.90
N ASP A 40 7.00 -12.69 9.12
CA ASP A 40 5.80 -13.52 9.03
C ASP A 40 4.84 -13.22 10.18
N ASP A 41 5.36 -13.00 11.39
CA ASP A 41 4.56 -12.58 12.54
C ASP A 41 3.92 -11.20 12.29
N ALA A 42 4.66 -10.25 11.71
CA ALA A 42 4.14 -8.93 11.39
C ALA A 42 3.04 -8.98 10.32
N ASP A 43 3.22 -9.78 9.28
CA ASP A 43 2.21 -10.00 8.24
C ASP A 43 0.95 -10.67 8.81
N ASN A 44 1.12 -11.69 9.66
CA ASN A 44 0.00 -12.38 10.30
C ASN A 44 -0.78 -11.46 11.24
N LEU A 45 -0.08 -10.63 11.99
CA LEU A 45 -0.70 -9.63 12.86
C LEU A 45 -1.50 -8.61 12.04
N THR A 46 -0.90 -8.07 10.98
CA THR A 46 -1.59 -7.12 10.07
C THR A 46 -2.86 -7.72 9.48
N LYS A 47 -2.83 -8.98 9.04
CA LYS A 47 -4.02 -9.69 8.53
C LYS A 47 -5.10 -9.81 9.60
N LYS A 48 -4.74 -10.18 10.83
CA LYS A 48 -5.69 -10.26 11.96
C LYS A 48 -6.32 -8.90 12.24
N LEU A 49 -5.52 -7.84 12.32
CA LEU A 49 -6.00 -6.48 12.54
C LEU A 49 -6.96 -6.03 11.43
N GLY A 50 -6.63 -6.32 10.17
CA GLY A 50 -7.51 -6.03 9.06
C GLY A 50 -8.88 -6.72 9.16
N HIS A 51 -8.90 -7.98 9.58
CA HIS A 51 -10.16 -8.70 9.83
C HIS A 51 -10.96 -8.12 11.01
N LEU A 52 -10.31 -7.72 12.10
CA LEU A 52 -10.96 -7.06 13.23
C LEU A 52 -11.56 -5.72 12.82
N LEU A 53 -10.84 -4.91 12.06
CA LEU A 53 -11.34 -3.66 11.50
C LEU A 53 -12.59 -3.89 10.66
N LEU A 54 -12.60 -4.89 9.79
CA LEU A 54 -13.77 -5.24 8.97
C LEU A 54 -14.95 -5.69 9.83
N GLN A 55 -14.73 -6.55 10.81
CA GLN A 55 -15.79 -7.03 11.71
C GLN A 55 -16.45 -5.88 12.47
N CYS A 56 -15.65 -4.93 12.94
CA CYS A 56 -16.15 -3.77 13.68
C CYS A 56 -16.72 -2.66 12.77
N TRP A 57 -16.42 -2.71 11.46
CA TRP A 57 -16.79 -1.63 10.54
C TRP A 57 -18.27 -1.36 10.43
N SER A 58 -19.10 -2.40 10.39
CA SER A 58 -20.55 -2.26 10.29
C SER A 58 -21.17 -1.51 11.47
N SER A 59 -20.59 -1.67 12.67
CA SER A 59 -21.03 -1.04 13.92
C SER A 59 -20.46 0.35 14.16
N GLN A 60 -19.53 0.83 13.31
CA GLN A 60 -18.97 2.17 13.43
C GLN A 60 -20.05 3.24 13.21
N VAL A 61 -19.92 4.36 13.93
CA VAL A 61 -20.81 5.52 13.80
C VAL A 61 -20.73 6.14 12.42
N GLU A 62 -21.84 6.74 11.97
CA GLU A 62 -21.91 7.30 10.62
C GLU A 62 -20.88 8.40 10.35
N GLU A 63 -20.52 9.20 11.35
CA GLU A 63 -19.48 10.23 11.22
C GLU A 63 -18.13 9.63 10.79
N ARG A 64 -17.76 8.47 11.33
CA ARG A 64 -16.51 7.77 10.93
C ARG A 64 -16.59 7.23 9.52
N LYS A 65 -17.73 6.68 9.13
CA LYS A 65 -17.95 6.20 7.75
C LYS A 65 -17.91 7.35 6.74
N LEU A 66 -18.47 8.50 7.11
CA LEU A 66 -18.39 9.71 6.28
C LEU A 66 -16.94 10.22 6.17
N ALA A 67 -16.18 10.26 7.28
CA ALA A 67 -14.77 10.65 7.26
C ALA A 67 -13.93 9.71 6.39
N PHE A 68 -14.15 8.40 6.46
CA PHE A 68 -13.51 7.42 5.60
C PHE A 68 -13.84 7.64 4.12
N ASN A 69 -15.10 7.85 3.77
CA ASN A 69 -15.52 8.12 2.40
C ASN A 69 -14.93 9.43 1.86
N GLU A 70 -14.86 10.46 2.70
CA GLU A 70 -14.21 11.72 2.35
C GLU A 70 -12.71 11.51 2.13
N TRP A 71 -12.04 10.72 2.98
CA TRP A 71 -10.64 10.39 2.80
C TRP A 71 -10.39 9.63 1.48
N ILE A 72 -11.21 8.62 1.15
CA ILE A 72 -11.12 7.91 -0.14
C ILE A 72 -11.26 8.88 -1.31
N SER A 73 -12.22 9.81 -1.25
CA SER A 73 -12.46 10.76 -2.34
C SER A 73 -11.26 11.68 -2.61
N LYS A 74 -10.48 11.99 -1.56
CA LYS A 74 -9.26 12.80 -1.63
C LYS A 74 -8.01 11.99 -1.97
N ASN A 75 -8.07 10.66 -1.87
CA ASN A 75 -6.95 9.75 -2.03
C ASN A 75 -7.26 8.68 -3.09
N SER A 76 -7.51 9.11 -4.34
CA SER A 76 -7.92 8.21 -5.43
C SER A 76 -6.96 7.05 -5.69
N TRP A 77 -5.69 7.19 -5.33
CA TRP A 77 -4.66 6.15 -5.44
C TRP A 77 -4.99 4.88 -4.66
N ILE A 78 -5.81 5.00 -3.59
CA ILE A 78 -6.15 3.87 -2.71
C ILE A 78 -6.93 2.77 -3.44
N GLU A 79 -7.72 3.13 -4.46
CA GLU A 79 -8.49 2.18 -5.25
C GLU A 79 -7.57 1.20 -5.98
N ASP A 80 -6.56 1.73 -6.65
CA ASP A 80 -5.61 0.92 -7.40
C ASP A 80 -4.64 0.17 -6.48
N TYR A 81 -4.24 0.78 -5.36
CA TYR A 81 -3.39 0.14 -4.37
C TYR A 81 -4.09 -1.07 -3.72
N ALA A 82 -5.28 -0.88 -3.18
CA ALA A 82 -6.02 -1.97 -2.53
C ALA A 82 -6.31 -3.11 -3.51
N LEU A 83 -6.70 -2.77 -4.74
CA LEU A 83 -6.94 -3.76 -5.78
C LEU A 83 -5.66 -4.55 -6.12
N PHE A 84 -4.52 -3.87 -6.27
CA PHE A 84 -3.23 -4.48 -6.55
C PHE A 84 -2.81 -5.46 -5.44
N VAL A 85 -2.90 -5.04 -4.18
CA VAL A 85 -2.50 -5.86 -3.03
C VAL A 85 -3.36 -7.13 -2.95
N VAL A 86 -4.69 -6.98 -3.08
CA VAL A 86 -5.60 -8.13 -3.03
C VAL A 86 -5.36 -9.09 -4.19
N ILE A 87 -5.19 -8.60 -5.42
CA ILE A 87 -4.87 -9.46 -6.57
C ILE A 87 -3.55 -10.20 -6.33
N LYS A 88 -2.53 -9.49 -5.86
CA LYS A 88 -1.21 -10.06 -5.58
C LYS A 88 -1.29 -11.19 -4.54
N GLY A 89 -2.10 -11.00 -3.50
CA GLY A 89 -2.37 -12.04 -2.50
C GLY A 89 -3.06 -13.27 -3.07
N GLU A 90 -4.03 -13.11 -4.00
CA GLU A 90 -4.72 -14.23 -4.66
C GLU A 90 -3.79 -15.04 -5.58
N PHE A 91 -2.73 -14.43 -6.09
CA PHE A 91 -1.71 -15.07 -6.93
C PHE A 91 -0.39 -15.35 -6.21
N ASN A 92 -0.44 -15.67 -4.90
CA ASN A 92 0.72 -16.07 -4.10
C ASN A 92 1.91 -15.11 -4.22
N MET A 93 1.64 -13.82 -4.20
CA MET A 93 2.63 -12.75 -4.29
C MET A 93 3.42 -12.72 -5.60
N LEU A 94 2.97 -13.42 -6.65
CA LEU A 94 3.57 -13.31 -7.98
C LEU A 94 3.57 -11.86 -8.48
N PRO A 95 4.60 -11.45 -9.23
CA PRO A 95 4.64 -10.12 -9.80
C PRO A 95 3.52 -9.93 -10.85
N TRP A 96 3.01 -8.70 -10.99
CA TRP A 96 1.83 -8.43 -11.81
C TRP A 96 1.96 -8.85 -13.29
N TRP A 97 3.15 -8.91 -13.85
CA TRP A 97 3.38 -9.36 -15.24
C TRP A 97 3.26 -10.89 -15.42
N GLU A 98 3.17 -11.64 -14.33
CA GLU A 98 2.89 -13.09 -14.33
C GLU A 98 1.41 -13.41 -14.06
N TRP A 99 0.60 -12.42 -13.71
CA TRP A 99 -0.83 -12.63 -13.47
C TRP A 99 -1.57 -13.07 -14.75
N PRO A 100 -2.76 -13.66 -14.66
CA PRO A 100 -3.62 -13.90 -15.79
C PRO A 100 -3.90 -12.61 -16.56
N ARG A 101 -4.09 -12.75 -17.87
CA ARG A 101 -4.19 -11.61 -18.81
C ARG A 101 -5.15 -10.53 -18.34
N GLU A 102 -6.35 -10.92 -17.88
CA GLU A 102 -7.41 -9.97 -17.51
C GLU A 102 -7.01 -9.04 -16.36
N PHE A 103 -6.26 -9.57 -15.37
CA PHE A 103 -5.68 -8.79 -14.28
C PHE A 103 -4.50 -7.95 -14.76
N LYS A 104 -3.62 -8.56 -15.57
CA LYS A 104 -2.45 -7.89 -16.12
C LYS A 104 -2.80 -6.63 -16.92
N ILE A 105 -3.83 -6.71 -17.77
CA ILE A 105 -4.27 -5.56 -18.58
C ILE A 105 -5.29 -4.66 -17.88
N LYS A 106 -5.64 -4.96 -16.63
CA LYS A 106 -6.63 -4.23 -15.83
C LYS A 106 -7.98 -4.13 -16.57
N ASN A 107 -8.51 -5.28 -17.06
CA ASN A 107 -9.77 -5.33 -17.79
C ASN A 107 -10.93 -4.88 -16.91
N LYS A 108 -11.42 -3.67 -17.14
CA LYS A 108 -12.47 -3.04 -16.31
C LYS A 108 -13.75 -3.87 -16.21
N LYS A 109 -14.16 -4.50 -17.31
CA LYS A 109 -15.40 -5.32 -17.34
C LYS A 109 -15.25 -6.57 -16.49
N PHE A 110 -14.13 -7.25 -16.61
CA PHE A 110 -13.80 -8.45 -15.83
C PHE A 110 -13.64 -8.09 -14.34
N LEU A 111 -12.85 -7.06 -14.05
CA LEU A 111 -12.57 -6.65 -12.67
C LEU A 111 -13.81 -6.18 -11.91
N LYS A 112 -14.84 -5.66 -12.59
CA LYS A 112 -16.07 -5.21 -11.92
C LYS A 112 -16.75 -6.32 -11.11
N SER A 113 -16.88 -7.52 -11.68
CA SER A 113 -17.45 -8.67 -10.96
C SER A 113 -16.53 -9.20 -9.88
N TRP A 114 -15.23 -9.26 -10.17
CA TRP A 114 -14.22 -9.72 -9.24
C TRP A 114 -14.07 -8.81 -8.02
N ILE A 115 -14.09 -7.47 -8.21
CA ILE A 115 -14.09 -6.48 -7.13
C ILE A 115 -15.30 -6.68 -6.21
N LYS A 116 -16.47 -6.96 -6.77
CA LYS A 116 -17.66 -7.23 -5.96
C LYS A 116 -17.50 -8.49 -5.11
N GLU A 117 -16.91 -9.54 -5.67
CA GLU A 117 -16.62 -10.79 -4.94
C GLU A 117 -15.59 -10.58 -3.82
N LYS A 118 -14.60 -9.75 -4.04
CA LYS A 118 -13.49 -9.49 -3.12
C LYS A 118 -13.65 -8.19 -2.32
N SER A 119 -14.86 -7.64 -2.25
CA SER A 119 -15.16 -6.34 -1.62
C SER A 119 -14.61 -6.22 -0.20
N ASP A 120 -14.73 -7.26 0.60
CA ASP A 120 -14.28 -7.26 1.99
C ASP A 120 -12.75 -7.17 2.10
N LYS A 121 -12.02 -7.93 1.28
CA LYS A 121 -10.55 -7.86 1.24
C LYS A 121 -10.08 -6.48 0.79
N ILE A 122 -10.73 -5.91 -0.22
CA ILE A 122 -10.41 -4.55 -0.70
C ILE A 122 -10.72 -3.50 0.37
N LEU A 123 -11.82 -3.65 1.08
CA LEU A 123 -12.18 -2.76 2.19
C LEU A 123 -11.17 -2.83 3.33
N ILE A 124 -10.69 -4.03 3.69
CA ILE A 124 -9.62 -4.21 4.68
C ILE A 124 -8.40 -3.36 4.33
N GLU A 125 -7.89 -3.46 3.11
CA GLU A 125 -6.70 -2.70 2.69
C GLU A 125 -6.93 -1.19 2.77
N LYS A 126 -8.12 -0.72 2.41
CA LYS A 126 -8.49 0.69 2.50
C LYS A 126 -8.57 1.17 3.95
N LEU A 127 -9.17 0.36 4.84
CA LEU A 127 -9.27 0.69 6.26
C LEU A 127 -7.89 0.77 6.91
N ILE A 128 -7.00 -0.18 6.62
CA ILE A 128 -5.63 -0.17 7.13
C ILE A 128 -4.92 1.13 6.71
N GLN A 129 -4.98 1.50 5.44
CA GLN A 129 -4.31 2.72 4.95
C GLN A 129 -4.92 4.01 5.50
N TRP A 130 -6.24 4.04 5.69
CA TRP A 130 -6.91 5.17 6.32
C TRP A 130 -6.44 5.38 7.76
N HIS A 131 -6.42 4.32 8.57
CA HIS A 131 -5.94 4.41 9.96
C HIS A 131 -4.48 4.79 10.05
N LEU A 132 -3.63 4.24 9.19
CA LEU A 132 -2.22 4.65 9.11
C LEU A 132 -2.06 6.13 8.78
N ASP A 133 -2.85 6.68 7.86
CA ASP A 133 -2.80 8.11 7.53
C ASP A 133 -3.27 8.97 8.71
N GLU A 134 -4.34 8.58 9.42
CA GLU A 134 -4.80 9.28 10.62
C GLU A 134 -3.75 9.25 11.74
N GLN A 135 -3.16 8.09 12.01
CA GLN A 135 -2.09 7.94 13.01
C GLN A 135 -0.85 8.75 12.61
N TRP A 136 -0.47 8.73 11.34
CA TRP A 136 0.63 9.54 10.82
C TRP A 136 0.37 11.05 10.98
N ARG A 137 -0.85 11.50 10.71
CA ARG A 137 -1.27 12.89 10.93
C ARG A 137 -1.19 13.29 12.40
N ALA A 138 -1.59 12.39 13.30
CA ALA A 138 -1.49 12.59 14.74
C ALA A 138 -0.02 12.77 15.18
N ILE A 139 0.90 11.92 14.70
CA ILE A 139 2.35 12.04 14.94
C ILE A 139 2.88 13.38 14.42
N LYS A 140 2.51 13.80 13.22
CA LYS A 140 2.93 15.10 12.65
C LYS A 140 2.42 16.27 13.49
N LYS A 141 1.17 16.22 13.94
CA LYS A 141 0.59 17.23 14.82
C LYS A 141 1.31 17.30 16.17
N PHE A 142 1.62 16.13 16.73
CA PHE A 142 2.39 16.04 17.98
C PHE A 142 3.80 16.62 17.82
N ALA A 143 4.54 16.21 16.80
CA ALA A 143 5.87 16.74 16.51
C ALA A 143 5.88 18.27 16.36
N ASN A 144 4.91 18.80 15.61
CA ASN A 144 4.77 20.26 15.42
C ASN A 144 4.52 21.00 16.74
N LYS A 145 3.76 20.41 17.69
CA LYS A 145 3.52 21.01 19.02
C LYS A 145 4.83 21.23 19.78
N TYR A 146 5.82 20.35 19.56
CA TYR A 146 7.14 20.46 20.19
C TYR A 146 8.19 21.10 19.28
N ASN A 147 7.75 21.74 18.19
CA ASN A 147 8.62 22.41 17.22
C ASN A 147 9.62 21.46 16.53
N VAL A 148 9.28 20.16 16.45
CA VAL A 148 10.06 19.14 15.76
C VAL A 148 9.54 19.02 14.31
N LYS A 149 10.44 19.18 13.35
CA LYS A 149 10.13 19.01 11.91
C LYS A 149 10.46 17.61 11.47
N LEU A 150 9.55 16.99 10.74
CA LEU A 150 9.75 15.70 10.10
C LEU A 150 10.21 15.94 8.66
N ILE A 151 11.36 15.38 8.30
CA ILE A 151 11.93 15.42 6.95
C ILE A 151 11.75 14.00 6.36
N GLY A 152 10.99 13.91 5.28
CA GLY A 152 10.82 12.68 4.53
C GLY A 152 11.70 12.65 3.29
N ASP A 153 11.86 11.47 2.73
CA ASP A 153 12.46 11.26 1.42
C ASP A 153 11.38 11.06 0.36
N LEU A 154 11.65 11.51 -0.87
CA LEU A 154 10.78 11.31 -2.01
C LEU A 154 11.39 10.23 -2.91
N PRO A 155 10.86 9.01 -2.95
CA PRO A 155 11.34 7.98 -3.86
C PRO A 155 11.03 8.41 -5.29
N PHE A 156 12.06 8.77 -6.05
CA PHE A 156 11.94 9.22 -7.44
C PHE A 156 11.86 8.07 -8.45
N TYR A 157 12.12 6.83 -8.04
CA TYR A 157 11.83 5.63 -8.81
C TYR A 157 10.89 4.71 -8.02
N VAL A 158 9.99 4.04 -8.73
CA VAL A 158 9.06 3.07 -8.15
C VAL A 158 9.42 1.66 -8.60
N SER A 159 9.11 0.68 -7.77
CA SER A 159 9.32 -0.73 -8.12
C SER A 159 8.52 -1.08 -9.39
N ARG A 160 9.12 -1.89 -10.28
CA ARG A 160 8.40 -2.49 -11.42
C ARG A 160 7.17 -3.24 -10.94
N ASP A 161 7.28 -3.96 -9.83
CA ASP A 161 6.18 -4.67 -9.19
C ASP A 161 5.49 -3.80 -8.15
N SER A 162 4.75 -2.82 -8.62
CA SER A 162 4.00 -1.86 -7.80
C SER A 162 2.64 -1.55 -8.39
N ALA A 163 1.74 -1.06 -7.54
CA ALA A 163 0.43 -0.56 -7.94
C ALA A 163 0.56 0.59 -8.96
N ASP A 164 1.53 1.47 -8.77
CA ASP A 164 1.78 2.61 -9.67
C ASP A 164 2.08 2.16 -11.09
N VAL A 165 3.05 1.24 -11.25
CA VAL A 165 3.43 0.74 -12.58
C VAL A 165 2.32 -0.10 -13.20
N TRP A 166 1.68 -0.96 -12.42
CA TRP A 166 0.57 -1.80 -12.91
C TRP A 166 -0.62 -0.96 -13.36
N SER A 167 -0.97 0.09 -12.63
CA SER A 167 -2.12 0.94 -12.95
C SER A 167 -1.84 1.91 -14.08
N ASN A 168 -0.62 2.43 -14.16
CA ASN A 168 -0.25 3.54 -15.02
C ASN A 168 0.85 3.17 -16.03
N LYS A 169 0.76 1.98 -16.63
CA LYS A 169 1.78 1.44 -17.56
C LYS A 169 2.26 2.43 -18.63
N SER A 170 1.37 3.27 -19.11
CA SER A 170 1.69 4.25 -20.17
C SER A 170 2.63 5.37 -19.71
N LEU A 171 2.81 5.54 -18.41
CA LEU A 171 3.71 6.54 -17.82
C LEU A 171 5.14 6.04 -17.65
N PHE A 172 5.38 4.75 -17.90
CA PHE A 172 6.66 4.10 -17.70
C PHE A 172 7.21 3.48 -18.98
N SER A 173 8.53 3.36 -19.07
CA SER A 173 9.24 2.73 -20.21
C SER A 173 9.17 1.20 -20.11
N ILE A 174 7.97 0.66 -20.30
CA ILE A 174 7.70 -0.79 -20.26
C ILE A 174 6.92 -1.25 -21.49
N LEU A 175 7.10 -2.51 -21.86
CA LEU A 175 6.31 -3.18 -22.88
C LEU A 175 4.93 -3.59 -22.33
N LYS A 176 4.01 -3.96 -23.22
CA LYS A 176 2.66 -4.42 -22.86
C LYS A 176 2.66 -5.67 -21.97
N ASN A 177 3.66 -6.53 -22.10
CA ASN A 177 3.84 -7.71 -21.26
C ASN A 177 4.47 -7.40 -19.90
N GLY A 178 4.88 -6.16 -19.67
CA GLY A 178 5.51 -5.69 -18.44
C GLY A 178 7.03 -5.65 -18.45
N ASP A 179 7.70 -6.10 -19.53
CA ASP A 179 9.16 -6.03 -19.62
C ASP A 179 9.66 -4.59 -19.70
N LEU A 180 10.81 -4.35 -19.08
CA LEU A 180 11.43 -3.04 -19.09
C LEU A 180 12.02 -2.74 -20.47
N ILE A 181 11.69 -1.58 -21.04
CA ILE A 181 12.39 -1.03 -22.21
C ILE A 181 13.69 -0.38 -21.74
N PHE A 182 13.58 0.43 -20.70
CA PHE A 182 14.70 1.05 -20.01
C PHE A 182 14.53 0.87 -18.51
N GLN A 183 15.65 0.65 -17.82
CA GLN A 183 15.69 0.57 -16.37
C GLN A 183 16.62 1.62 -15.80
N SER A 184 16.36 2.02 -14.57
CA SER A 184 17.21 2.95 -13.85
C SER A 184 18.48 2.28 -13.34
N GLY A 185 19.48 3.09 -13.10
CA GLY A 185 20.77 2.67 -12.58
C GLY A 185 21.72 3.84 -12.49
N VAL A 186 22.94 3.56 -12.06
CA VAL A 186 24.03 4.53 -11.98
C VAL A 186 25.30 3.99 -12.67
N PRO A 187 26.12 4.86 -13.27
CA PRO A 187 27.40 4.47 -13.84
C PRO A 187 28.36 3.99 -12.73
N PRO A 188 29.51 3.43 -13.11
CA PRO A 188 30.56 3.10 -12.15
C PRO A 188 30.94 4.27 -11.25
N ASP A 189 31.05 3.99 -9.95
CA ASP A 189 31.43 4.95 -8.91
C ASP A 189 32.38 4.30 -7.89
N TYR A 190 32.66 5.02 -6.78
CA TYR A 190 33.52 4.52 -5.71
C TYR A 190 32.95 3.24 -5.04
N PHE A 191 31.65 3.08 -4.97
CA PHE A 191 30.97 1.94 -4.31
C PHE A 191 30.81 0.75 -5.26
N SER A 192 30.74 0.97 -6.57
CA SER A 192 30.58 -0.08 -7.58
C SER A 192 31.37 0.22 -8.85
N SER A 193 32.44 -0.52 -9.05
CA SER A 193 33.29 -0.39 -10.26
C SER A 193 32.62 -0.75 -11.58
N LYS A 194 31.44 -1.43 -11.51
CA LYS A 194 30.62 -1.82 -12.68
C LYS A 194 29.35 -0.99 -12.82
N GLY A 195 29.13 -0.02 -11.91
CA GLY A 195 27.84 0.65 -11.78
C GLY A 195 26.77 -0.26 -11.19
N GLN A 196 25.52 0.21 -11.18
CA GLN A 196 24.39 -0.53 -10.64
C GLN A 196 23.19 -0.44 -11.59
N LEU A 197 22.48 -1.55 -11.75
CA LEU A 197 21.16 -1.60 -12.37
C LEU A 197 20.13 -1.90 -11.28
N TRP A 198 19.15 -1.04 -11.11
CA TRP A 198 18.20 -1.13 -10.01
C TRP A 198 16.90 -1.89 -10.34
N GLY A 199 16.71 -2.21 -11.63
CA GLY A 199 15.53 -2.97 -12.07
C GLY A 199 14.21 -2.22 -11.98
N THR A 200 14.24 -0.92 -11.68
CA THR A 200 13.04 -0.07 -11.69
C THR A 200 12.84 0.54 -13.08
N PRO A 201 11.59 0.69 -13.55
CA PRO A 201 11.31 1.32 -14.83
C PRO A 201 11.68 2.80 -14.80
N THR A 202 12.15 3.33 -15.93
CA THR A 202 12.26 4.77 -16.11
C THR A 202 10.92 5.35 -16.53
N TYR A 203 10.74 6.66 -16.35
CA TYR A 203 9.52 7.36 -16.76
C TYR A 203 9.47 7.59 -18.27
N PHE A 204 8.30 7.50 -18.87
CA PHE A 204 8.06 7.84 -20.26
C PHE A 204 7.72 9.33 -20.37
N TRP A 205 8.76 10.18 -20.31
CA TRP A 205 8.64 11.63 -20.18
C TRP A 205 7.78 12.32 -21.24
N SER A 206 7.78 11.82 -22.48
CA SER A 206 6.94 12.37 -23.52
C SER A 206 5.44 12.24 -23.20
N LYS A 207 5.07 11.13 -22.51
CA LYS A 207 3.69 10.93 -22.06
C LYS A 207 3.35 11.84 -20.89
N HIS A 208 4.20 11.95 -19.90
CA HIS A 208 4.01 12.90 -18.79
C HIS A 208 3.86 14.33 -19.29
N LYS A 209 4.72 14.75 -20.22
CA LYS A 209 4.61 16.08 -20.83
C LYS A 209 3.27 16.29 -21.56
N SER A 210 2.74 15.26 -22.22
CA SER A 210 1.46 15.36 -22.95
C SER A 210 0.24 15.51 -22.03
N THR A 211 0.35 15.13 -20.75
CA THR A 211 -0.68 15.28 -19.71
C THR A 211 -0.39 16.43 -18.76
N ASN A 212 0.61 17.27 -19.07
CA ASN A 212 1.06 18.38 -18.23
C ASN A 212 1.53 17.92 -16.83
N PHE A 213 2.13 16.70 -16.76
CA PHE A 213 2.63 16.08 -15.54
C PHE A 213 1.55 15.77 -14.48
N ASP A 214 0.32 15.56 -14.96
CA ASP A 214 -0.83 15.19 -14.15
C ASP A 214 -0.82 13.69 -13.80
#